data_be13fce4c6a4f1080b8f9816ee67c3de
#
_entry.id   be13fce4c6a4f1080b8f9816ee67c3de
#
_cell.length_a   1.000
_cell.length_b   1.000
_cell.length_c   1.000
_cell.angle_alpha   90.00
_cell.angle_beta   90.00
_cell.angle_gamma   90.00
#
_symmetry.space_group_name_H-M   'P 1'
#
loop_
_entity.id
_entity.type
_entity.pdbx_description
1 polymer ?
#
loop_
_entity_poly.entity_id
_entity_poly.type
_entity_poly.pdbx_seq_one_letter_code
_entity_poly.pdbx_strand_id
1 'polypeptide(L)'
;IQEELFGVSQKNILLNHAPNVKFIHGDIKYMEKELKKTPFHVVVANPPYTKRHTGRKSNQTSRVMARYESQLELSTLVSIASTLLFKKGRFYTIYPSKRLGELIYTSKAYRLEPKRIRFVHPSMERPANLFLAEFIKEGGIEIKVEKPLYIYDNDNYTDELQTYYSFKD
;
A
#
# COMPACT_ATOMS: atom_id res chain seq x y z
N ILE A 1 1.95 -5.56 -15.37
CA ILE A 1 1.46 -4.60 -16.35
C ILE A 1 2.63 -4.03 -17.18
N GLN A 2 3.76 -3.71 -16.58
CA GLN A 2 4.97 -3.29 -17.29
C GLN A 2 5.96 -4.45 -17.38
N GLU A 3 6.10 -5.01 -18.57
CA GLU A 3 6.91 -6.21 -18.81
C GLU A 3 8.39 -6.00 -18.45
N GLU A 4 8.92 -4.82 -18.76
CA GLU A 4 10.29 -4.44 -18.42
C GLU A 4 10.55 -4.49 -16.90
N LEU A 5 9.65 -3.92 -16.09
CA LEU A 5 9.76 -3.95 -14.62
C LEU A 5 9.57 -5.37 -14.06
N PHE A 6 8.76 -6.19 -14.70
CA PHE A 6 8.63 -7.59 -14.34
C PHE A 6 9.95 -8.34 -14.56
N GLY A 7 10.63 -8.12 -15.70
CA GLY A 7 11.96 -8.68 -15.96
C GLY A 7 13.01 -8.25 -14.92
N VAL A 8 12.99 -6.97 -14.51
CA VAL A 8 13.87 -6.47 -13.44
C VAL A 8 13.57 -7.15 -12.11
N SER A 9 12.29 -7.32 -11.77
CA SER A 9 11.91 -7.95 -10.50
C SER A 9 12.37 -9.41 -10.40
N GLN A 10 12.35 -10.16 -11.49
CA GLN A 10 12.88 -11.52 -11.53
C GLN A 10 14.39 -11.57 -11.29
N LYS A 11 15.16 -10.61 -11.87
CA LYS A 11 16.59 -10.48 -11.60
C LYS A 11 16.84 -10.17 -10.12
N ASN A 12 16.03 -9.33 -9.50
CA ASN A 12 16.15 -8.99 -8.08
C ASN A 12 15.96 -10.21 -7.15
N ILE A 13 15.10 -11.18 -7.48
CA ILE A 13 15.00 -12.43 -6.71
C ILE A 13 16.34 -13.16 -6.67
N LEU A 14 17.01 -13.27 -7.83
CA LEU A 14 18.28 -13.97 -7.93
C LEU A 14 19.39 -13.21 -7.18
N LEU A 15 19.48 -11.90 -7.37
CA LEU A 15 20.50 -11.07 -6.74
C LEU A 15 20.38 -11.00 -5.21
N ASN A 16 19.15 -11.08 -4.68
CA ASN A 16 18.89 -10.99 -3.24
C ASN A 16 18.69 -12.38 -2.58
N HIS A 17 19.01 -13.47 -3.30
CA HIS A 17 18.84 -14.82 -2.79
C HIS A 17 17.47 -15.09 -2.13
N ALA A 18 16.39 -14.61 -2.76
CA ALA A 18 15.01 -14.64 -2.22
C ALA A 18 14.15 -15.74 -2.91
N PRO A 19 14.44 -17.05 -2.74
CA PRO A 19 13.78 -18.13 -3.48
C PRO A 19 12.29 -18.28 -3.10
N ASN A 20 11.87 -17.76 -1.95
CA ASN A 20 10.49 -17.81 -1.46
C ASN A 20 9.60 -16.69 -2.03
N VAL A 21 10.16 -15.78 -2.84
CA VAL A 21 9.42 -14.71 -3.48
C VAL A 21 8.96 -15.14 -4.87
N LYS A 22 7.68 -14.98 -5.16
CA LYS A 22 7.10 -15.22 -6.49
C LYS A 22 6.53 -13.92 -7.03
N PHE A 23 7.05 -13.46 -8.17
CA PHE A 23 6.44 -12.37 -8.92
C PHE A 23 5.41 -12.91 -9.91
N ILE A 24 4.29 -12.21 -10.02
CA ILE A 24 3.24 -12.52 -10.97
C ILE A 24 3.02 -11.29 -11.87
N HIS A 25 3.15 -11.46 -13.17
CA HIS A 25 2.90 -10.39 -14.14
C HIS A 25 1.44 -10.36 -14.52
N GLY A 26 0.75 -9.28 -14.22
CA GLY A 26 -0.67 -9.11 -14.56
C GLY A 26 -1.35 -7.94 -13.86
N ASP A 27 -2.58 -7.68 -14.24
CA ASP A 27 -3.46 -6.76 -13.50
C ASP A 27 -4.20 -7.54 -12.41
N ILE A 28 -4.05 -7.12 -11.17
CA ILE A 28 -4.66 -7.76 -9.99
C ILE A 28 -6.19 -7.92 -10.12
N LYS A 29 -6.87 -7.03 -10.85
CA LYS A 29 -8.31 -7.13 -11.12
C LYS A 29 -8.71 -8.41 -11.85
N TYR A 30 -7.86 -8.88 -12.74
CA TYR A 30 -8.12 -10.10 -13.52
C TYR A 30 -7.58 -11.36 -12.83
N MET A 31 -6.62 -11.20 -11.91
CA MET A 31 -5.96 -12.30 -11.21
C MET A 31 -6.65 -12.69 -9.91
N GLU A 32 -7.58 -11.89 -9.42
CA GLU A 32 -8.29 -12.12 -8.14
C GLU A 32 -8.89 -13.53 -8.08
N LYS A 33 -9.54 -14.00 -9.16
CA LYS A 33 -10.19 -15.32 -9.20
C LYS A 33 -9.22 -16.48 -9.00
N GLU A 34 -7.99 -16.33 -9.47
CA GLU A 34 -6.95 -17.35 -9.32
C GLU A 34 -6.33 -17.28 -7.92
N LEU A 35 -5.94 -16.08 -7.50
CA LEU A 35 -5.25 -15.87 -6.24
C LEU A 35 -6.11 -16.22 -5.02
N LYS A 36 -7.42 -16.00 -5.07
CA LYS A 36 -8.33 -16.34 -3.96
C LYS A 36 -8.43 -17.84 -3.66
N LYS A 37 -7.98 -18.72 -4.57
CA LYS A 37 -7.94 -20.17 -4.31
C LYS A 37 -7.00 -20.53 -3.16
N THR A 38 -6.00 -19.68 -2.90
CA THR A 38 -5.05 -19.81 -1.80
C THR A 38 -5.03 -18.50 -1.02
N PRO A 39 -5.93 -18.31 -0.05
CA PRO A 39 -6.00 -17.05 0.70
C PRO A 39 -4.70 -16.75 1.46
N PHE A 40 -4.49 -15.46 1.76
CA PHE A 40 -3.29 -14.95 2.40
C PHE A 40 -3.55 -14.54 3.85
N HIS A 41 -2.54 -14.66 4.70
CA HIS A 41 -2.57 -14.13 6.07
C HIS A 41 -2.36 -12.61 6.09
N VAL A 42 -1.58 -12.12 5.12
CA VAL A 42 -1.22 -10.71 5.00
C VAL A 42 -1.32 -10.27 3.55
N VAL A 43 -1.92 -9.11 3.33
CA VAL A 43 -1.90 -8.37 2.06
C VAL A 43 -1.31 -6.99 2.35
N VAL A 44 -0.35 -6.56 1.54
CA VAL A 44 0.26 -5.23 1.61
C VAL A 44 0.07 -4.51 0.29
N ALA A 45 -0.32 -3.24 0.34
CA ALA A 45 -0.45 -2.42 -0.86
C ALA A 45 0.06 -1.00 -0.66
N ASN A 46 0.79 -0.51 -1.66
CA ASN A 46 1.09 0.91 -1.85
C ASN A 46 0.47 1.34 -3.19
N PRO A 47 -0.83 1.66 -3.21
CA PRO A 47 -1.55 1.93 -4.45
C PRO A 47 -1.25 3.34 -4.98
N PRO A 48 -1.47 3.61 -6.28
CA PRO A 48 -1.44 4.98 -6.79
C PRO A 48 -2.59 5.80 -6.19
N TYR A 49 -2.30 7.04 -5.76
CA TYR A 49 -3.22 7.87 -4.97
C TYR A 49 -4.08 8.84 -5.77
N THR A 50 -3.82 9.06 -7.04
CA THR A 50 -4.47 10.08 -7.86
C THR A 50 -5.83 9.64 -8.38
N LYS A 51 -6.88 10.49 -8.18
CA LYS A 51 -8.18 10.32 -8.84
C LYS A 51 -8.07 10.66 -10.33
N ARG A 52 -8.82 9.98 -11.20
CA ARG A 52 -8.78 10.11 -12.68
C ARG A 52 -8.90 11.55 -13.21
N HIS A 53 -9.40 12.51 -12.42
CA HIS A 53 -9.74 13.85 -12.92
C HIS A 53 -9.04 15.03 -12.23
N THR A 54 -8.02 14.79 -11.36
CA THR A 54 -7.45 15.87 -10.52
C THR A 54 -5.97 16.19 -10.79
N GLY A 55 -5.35 15.64 -11.82
CA GLY A 55 -3.92 15.85 -12.10
C GLY A 55 -3.64 16.73 -13.33
N ARG A 56 -2.73 17.72 -13.23
CA ARG A 56 -2.12 18.37 -14.39
C ARG A 56 -1.47 17.30 -15.28
N LYS A 57 -1.80 17.30 -16.57
CA LYS A 57 -1.16 16.43 -17.58
C LYS A 57 0.35 16.66 -17.55
N SER A 58 1.14 15.67 -17.21
CA SER A 58 2.59 15.73 -17.36
C SER A 58 2.97 15.33 -18.78
N ASN A 59 3.88 16.08 -19.40
CA ASN A 59 4.28 15.89 -20.82
C ASN A 59 5.13 14.64 -21.08
N GLN A 60 5.26 13.72 -20.14
CA GLN A 60 5.97 12.45 -20.34
C GLN A 60 4.97 11.29 -20.50
N THR A 61 4.78 10.87 -21.73
CA THR A 61 3.76 9.89 -22.16
C THR A 61 3.78 8.58 -21.35
N SER A 62 4.94 8.04 -21.03
CA SER A 62 5.07 6.80 -20.24
C SER A 62 4.71 6.95 -18.77
N ARG A 63 5.03 8.09 -18.14
CA ARG A 63 4.61 8.37 -16.74
C ARG A 63 3.12 8.70 -16.66
N VAL A 64 2.55 9.28 -17.72
CA VAL A 64 1.12 9.54 -17.84
C VAL A 64 0.36 8.24 -17.99
N MET A 65 0.79 7.32 -18.85
CA MET A 65 0.16 5.99 -19.00
C MET A 65 0.23 5.19 -17.70
N ALA A 66 1.40 5.11 -17.03
CA ALA A 66 1.52 4.47 -15.73
C ALA A 66 0.61 5.09 -14.64
N ARG A 67 0.33 6.40 -14.72
CA ARG A 67 -0.62 7.09 -13.81
C ARG A 67 -2.09 6.86 -14.16
N TYR A 68 -2.44 6.67 -15.41
CA TYR A 68 -3.84 6.59 -15.86
C TYR A 68 -4.32 5.16 -16.10
N GLU A 69 -3.46 4.25 -16.52
CA GLU A 69 -3.83 2.85 -16.77
C GLU A 69 -3.92 2.00 -15.50
N SER A 70 -3.24 2.42 -14.41
CA SER A 70 -3.18 1.65 -13.15
C SER A 70 -4.06 2.21 -12.03
N GLN A 71 -5.08 3.02 -12.33
CA GLN A 71 -5.97 3.52 -11.28
C GLN A 71 -6.92 2.42 -10.82
N LEU A 72 -6.40 1.63 -9.90
CA LEU A 72 -7.22 0.77 -9.07
C LEU A 72 -8.09 1.70 -8.20
N GLU A 73 -9.40 1.73 -8.45
CA GLU A 73 -10.30 2.48 -7.57
C GLU A 73 -10.17 1.94 -6.14
N LEU A 74 -10.31 2.83 -5.16
CA LEU A 74 -10.14 2.45 -3.76
C LEU A 74 -11.07 1.28 -3.38
N SER A 75 -12.30 1.31 -3.84
CA SER A 75 -13.29 0.23 -3.63
C SER A 75 -12.80 -1.12 -4.20
N THR A 76 -12.23 -1.09 -5.39
CA THR A 76 -11.67 -2.29 -6.03
C THR A 76 -10.46 -2.83 -5.27
N LEU A 77 -9.52 -1.95 -4.86
CA LEU A 77 -8.37 -2.34 -4.04
C LEU A 77 -8.80 -3.04 -2.75
N VAL A 78 -9.71 -2.39 -2.01
CA VAL A 78 -10.18 -2.88 -0.72
C VAL A 78 -10.99 -4.18 -0.87
N SER A 79 -11.82 -4.28 -1.91
CA SER A 79 -12.55 -5.50 -2.26
C SER A 79 -11.61 -6.67 -2.52
N ILE A 80 -10.60 -6.46 -3.37
CA ILE A 80 -9.59 -7.49 -3.69
C ILE A 80 -8.81 -7.88 -2.43
N ALA A 81 -8.33 -6.92 -1.65
CA ALA A 81 -7.60 -7.20 -0.40
C ALA A 81 -8.46 -8.05 0.55
N SER A 82 -9.73 -7.70 0.72
CA SER A 82 -10.64 -8.50 1.54
C SER A 82 -10.85 -9.91 0.98
N THR A 83 -11.06 -10.04 -0.33
CA THR A 83 -11.30 -11.35 -0.98
C THR A 83 -10.09 -12.28 -0.83
N LEU A 84 -8.89 -11.72 -0.93
CA LEU A 84 -7.64 -12.50 -0.85
C LEU A 84 -7.26 -12.91 0.57
N LEU A 85 -7.80 -12.29 1.60
CA LEU A 85 -7.43 -12.57 2.99
C LEU A 85 -8.22 -13.72 3.58
N PHE A 86 -7.55 -14.51 4.41
CA PHE A 86 -8.22 -15.36 5.41
C PHE A 86 -9.06 -14.50 6.37
N LYS A 87 -10.04 -15.12 7.04
CA LYS A 87 -10.67 -14.54 8.22
C LYS A 87 -9.60 -14.21 9.26
N LYS A 88 -9.65 -13.00 9.85
CA LYS A 88 -8.60 -12.44 10.73
C LYS A 88 -7.26 -12.16 10.04
N GLY A 89 -7.16 -12.33 8.72
CA GLY A 89 -6.01 -11.86 7.95
C GLY A 89 -5.87 -10.33 7.97
N ARG A 90 -4.70 -9.83 7.69
CA ARG A 90 -4.31 -8.42 7.85
C ARG A 90 -4.07 -7.75 6.51
N PHE A 91 -4.62 -6.57 6.34
CA PHE A 91 -4.35 -5.68 5.22
C PHE A 91 -3.57 -4.47 5.69
N TYR A 92 -2.40 -4.25 5.11
CA TYR A 92 -1.58 -3.07 5.37
C TYR A 92 -1.53 -2.18 4.15
N THR A 93 -1.67 -0.87 4.37
CA THR A 93 -1.54 0.11 3.28
C THR A 93 -0.96 1.42 3.79
N ILE A 94 -0.27 2.13 2.88
CA ILE A 94 0.07 3.54 3.05
C ILE A 94 -0.90 4.35 2.18
N TYR A 95 -1.41 5.48 2.71
CA TYR A 95 -2.42 6.26 2.01
C TYR A 95 -2.33 7.76 2.35
N PRO A 96 -2.80 8.68 1.47
CA PRO A 96 -2.81 10.12 1.77
C PRO A 96 -3.70 10.46 2.96
N SER A 97 -3.18 11.25 3.93
CA SER A 97 -3.90 11.61 5.17
C SER A 97 -5.25 12.27 4.92
N LYS A 98 -5.36 13.11 3.87
CA LYS A 98 -6.61 13.75 3.45
C LYS A 98 -7.72 12.79 3.00
N ARG A 99 -7.39 11.52 2.74
CA ARG A 99 -8.34 10.47 2.33
C ARG A 99 -8.59 9.42 3.41
N LEU A 100 -8.21 9.69 4.66
CA LEU A 100 -8.38 8.77 5.78
C LEU A 100 -9.84 8.33 5.94
N GLY A 101 -10.77 9.28 5.98
CA GLY A 101 -12.21 8.97 6.13
C GLY A 101 -12.74 8.10 4.98
N GLU A 102 -12.33 8.38 3.74
CA GLU A 102 -12.71 7.59 2.56
C GLU A 102 -12.19 6.15 2.67
N LEU A 103 -10.91 5.96 3.07
CA LEU A 103 -10.34 4.63 3.23
C LEU A 103 -11.03 3.83 4.34
N ILE A 104 -11.28 4.43 5.51
CA ILE A 104 -11.96 3.76 6.62
C ILE A 104 -13.38 3.35 6.21
N TYR A 105 -14.16 4.29 5.66
CA TYR A 105 -15.53 4.03 5.22
C TYR A 105 -15.60 2.89 4.22
N THR A 106 -14.75 2.96 3.18
CA THR A 106 -14.70 1.92 2.13
C THR A 106 -14.26 0.57 2.71
N SER A 107 -13.24 0.55 3.58
CA SER A 107 -12.73 -0.70 4.16
C SER A 107 -13.78 -1.42 5.00
N LYS A 108 -14.56 -0.67 5.79
CA LYS A 108 -15.65 -1.26 6.59
C LYS A 108 -16.74 -1.90 5.73
N ALA A 109 -17.06 -1.32 4.58
CA ALA A 109 -18.03 -1.90 3.64
C ALA A 109 -17.61 -3.28 3.11
N TYR A 110 -16.29 -3.55 3.09
CA TYR A 110 -15.71 -4.84 2.69
C TYR A 110 -15.23 -5.69 3.87
N ARG A 111 -15.74 -5.43 5.08
CA ARG A 111 -15.44 -6.22 6.31
C ARG A 111 -13.96 -6.15 6.72
N LEU A 112 -13.24 -5.11 6.33
CA LEU A 112 -11.90 -4.78 6.78
C LEU A 112 -11.99 -3.72 7.88
N GLU A 113 -11.80 -4.14 9.13
CA GLU A 113 -11.90 -3.26 10.29
C GLU A 113 -10.55 -2.61 10.59
N PRO A 114 -10.45 -1.27 10.68
CA PRO A 114 -9.20 -0.58 10.99
C PRO A 114 -8.75 -0.92 12.41
N LYS A 115 -7.48 -1.24 12.58
CA LYS A 115 -6.89 -1.64 13.86
C LYS A 115 -5.76 -0.78 14.32
N ARG A 116 -4.93 -0.29 13.40
CA ARG A 116 -3.85 0.64 13.73
C ARG A 116 -3.74 1.70 12.66
N ILE A 117 -3.46 2.93 13.10
CA ILE A 117 -3.12 4.05 12.22
C ILE A 117 -1.88 4.72 12.78
N ARG A 118 -0.94 5.03 11.89
CA ARG A 118 0.23 5.83 12.19
C ARG A 118 0.36 6.94 11.15
N PHE A 119 0.28 8.18 11.57
CA PHE A 119 0.48 9.32 10.69
C PHE A 119 1.95 9.52 10.36
N VAL A 120 2.22 9.86 9.08
CA VAL A 120 3.57 10.11 8.58
C VAL A 120 3.68 11.59 8.21
N HIS A 121 4.59 12.26 8.89
CA HIS A 121 4.87 13.67 8.73
C HIS A 121 6.20 13.86 8.00
N PRO A 122 6.32 14.83 7.08
CA PRO A 122 7.62 15.17 6.51
C PRO A 122 8.61 15.63 7.59
N SER A 123 8.18 16.49 8.51
CA SER A 123 8.94 16.94 9.70
C SER A 123 7.98 17.26 10.85
N MET A 124 8.50 17.63 12.01
CA MET A 124 7.70 18.01 13.18
C MET A 124 6.76 19.19 12.90
N GLU A 125 7.21 20.16 12.10
CA GLU A 125 6.48 21.40 11.81
C GLU A 125 5.46 21.25 10.69
N ARG A 126 5.47 20.13 9.98
CA ARG A 126 4.60 19.89 8.82
C ARG A 126 3.47 18.92 9.14
N PRO A 127 2.26 19.19 8.69
CA PRO A 127 1.16 18.25 8.85
C PRO A 127 1.43 16.93 8.16
N ALA A 128 0.79 15.85 8.65
CA ALA A 128 0.89 14.54 8.03
C ALA A 128 0.34 14.58 6.61
N ASN A 129 1.11 14.09 5.66
CA ASN A 129 0.69 13.95 4.26
C ASN A 129 0.29 12.52 3.90
N LEU A 130 0.79 11.54 4.65
CA LEU A 130 0.45 10.12 4.51
C LEU A 130 0.10 9.53 5.88
N PHE A 131 -0.46 8.34 5.87
CA PHE A 131 -0.60 7.48 7.03
C PHE A 131 -0.42 6.01 6.66
N LEU A 132 0.06 5.24 7.60
CA LEU A 132 0.11 3.78 7.56
C LEU A 132 -1.15 3.26 8.25
N ALA A 133 -1.79 2.27 7.67
CA ALA A 133 -2.97 1.65 8.26
C ALA A 133 -2.87 0.12 8.23
N GLU A 134 -3.33 -0.48 9.32
CA GLU A 134 -3.61 -1.91 9.43
C GLU A 134 -5.10 -2.13 9.57
N PHE A 135 -5.61 -3.03 8.76
CA PHE A 135 -6.98 -3.53 8.84
C PHE A 135 -6.97 -5.03 9.10
N ILE A 136 -7.97 -5.52 9.83
CA ILE A 136 -8.18 -6.96 10.05
C ILE A 136 -9.52 -7.36 9.47
N LYS A 137 -9.51 -8.39 8.63
CA LYS A 137 -10.75 -8.95 8.06
C LYS A 137 -11.61 -9.54 9.17
N GLU A 138 -12.85 -9.04 9.27
CA GLU A 138 -13.81 -9.41 10.34
C GLU A 138 -13.23 -9.16 11.75
N GLY A 139 -12.47 -8.07 11.90
CA GLY A 139 -11.91 -7.63 13.18
C GLY A 139 -12.96 -7.05 14.12
N GLY A 140 -12.61 -6.83 15.39
CA GLY A 140 -13.39 -6.02 16.32
C GLY A 140 -13.20 -4.51 16.07
N ILE A 141 -14.06 -3.68 16.64
CA ILE A 141 -14.22 -2.25 16.33
C ILE A 141 -13.20 -1.29 16.97
N GLU A 142 -12.17 -1.74 17.63
CA GLU A 142 -11.20 -0.86 18.26
C GLU A 142 -10.08 -0.46 17.29
N ILE A 143 -9.66 0.80 17.37
CA ILE A 143 -8.55 1.36 16.60
C ILE A 143 -7.51 1.96 17.52
N LYS A 144 -6.23 1.64 17.29
CA LYS A 144 -5.09 2.27 17.97
C LYS A 144 -4.45 3.30 17.05
N VAL A 145 -4.36 4.54 17.51
CA VAL A 145 -3.53 5.57 16.87
C VAL A 145 -2.15 5.55 17.51
N GLU A 146 -1.13 5.32 16.70
CA GLU A 146 0.25 5.23 17.15
C GLU A 146 0.93 6.60 17.15
N LYS A 147 2.08 6.70 17.81
CA LYS A 147 2.91 7.91 17.76
C LYS A 147 3.24 8.25 16.30
N PRO A 148 3.27 9.53 15.91
CA PRO A 148 3.63 9.94 14.56
C PRO A 148 4.99 9.39 14.13
N LEU A 149 5.16 9.18 12.82
CA LEU A 149 6.45 8.96 12.18
C LEU A 149 6.88 10.27 11.52
N TYR A 150 8.02 10.79 11.90
CA TYR A 150 8.65 11.93 11.26
C TYR A 150 9.73 11.42 10.30
N ILE A 151 9.71 11.91 9.04
CA ILE A 151 10.69 11.50 8.03
C ILE A 151 12.02 12.20 8.24
N TYR A 152 11.97 13.53 8.43
CA TYR A 152 13.14 14.36 8.55
C TYR A 152 13.20 15.06 9.93
N ASP A 153 14.40 15.13 10.44
CA ASP A 153 14.85 16.07 11.47
C ASP A 153 15.88 16.99 10.80
N ASN A 154 15.51 18.27 10.61
CA ASN A 154 16.20 19.19 9.70
C ASN A 154 16.35 18.59 8.31
N ASP A 155 17.58 18.43 7.80
CA ASP A 155 17.88 17.88 6.45
C ASP A 155 18.21 16.37 6.48
N ASN A 156 18.18 15.73 7.63
CA ASN A 156 18.53 14.30 7.77
C ASN A 156 17.28 13.45 8.03
N TYR A 157 17.34 12.18 7.68
CA TYR A 157 16.35 11.22 8.16
C TYR A 157 16.42 11.07 9.67
N THR A 158 15.25 10.95 10.31
CA THR A 158 15.19 10.65 11.75
C THR A 158 15.82 9.28 12.04
N ASP A 159 16.35 9.09 13.25
CA ASP A 159 16.96 7.83 13.69
C ASP A 159 15.96 6.67 13.53
N GLU A 160 14.69 6.90 13.85
CA GLU A 160 13.65 5.88 13.65
C GLU A 160 13.54 5.48 12.20
N LEU A 161 13.51 6.44 11.27
CA LEU A 161 13.41 6.12 9.86
C LEU A 161 14.67 5.40 9.36
N GLN A 162 15.85 5.80 9.82
CA GLN A 162 17.10 5.13 9.46
C GLN A 162 17.10 3.65 9.84
N THR A 163 16.47 3.27 10.97
CA THR A 163 16.38 1.86 11.37
C THR A 163 15.62 0.99 10.37
N TYR A 164 14.69 1.56 9.60
CA TYR A 164 13.96 0.82 8.54
C TYR A 164 14.78 0.63 7.26
N TYR A 165 15.83 1.41 7.05
CA TYR A 165 16.71 1.31 5.88
C TYR A 165 18.04 0.60 6.19
N SER A 166 18.42 0.49 7.47
CA SER A 166 19.58 -0.31 7.87
C SER A 166 19.18 -1.79 7.83
N PHE A 167 19.40 -2.43 6.69
CA PHE A 167 19.42 -3.88 6.62
C PHE A 167 20.59 -4.34 7.51
N LYS A 168 20.29 -5.06 8.58
CA LYS A 168 21.33 -5.80 9.28
C LYS A 168 21.72 -6.95 8.33
N ASP A 169 22.96 -6.91 7.87
CA ASP A 169 23.62 -8.01 7.19
C ASP A 169 23.63 -9.28 8.06
#